data_9b3263629b64b07ea04e3905a4f479d3
#
_entry.id   9b3263629b64b07ea04e3905a4f479d3
#
_cell.length_a   1.000
_cell.length_b   1.000
_cell.length_c   1.000
_cell.angle_alpha   90.00
_cell.angle_beta   90.00
_cell.angle_gamma   90.00
#
_symmetry.space_group_name_H-M   'P 1'
#
loop_
_entity.id
_entity.type
_entity.pdbx_description
1 polymer ?
#
loop_
_entity_poly.entity_id
_entity_poly.type
_entity_poly.pdbx_seq_one_letter_code
_entity_poly.pdbx_strand_id
1 'polypeptide(L)'
;ISVIACALYMTKGFGLWKNAGSGIEKNKYQAVFLSNGQVYFGKLNMTGNKTATLDDIYYLQVEQVQPKTDETTSNNKLTLIKLGNEIHSPEDKIYINTDQILFIENLKDEGKVAQAIKKYQTEGATTTNTAATTSALPQVQATQ
;
A
#
# COMPACT_ATOMS: atom_id res chain seq x y z
N ILE A 1 -48.37 24.51 -6.51
CA ILE A 1 -48.01 23.09 -6.18
C ILE A 1 -46.72 22.62 -6.88
N SER A 2 -46.25 23.33 -7.93
CA SER A 2 -45.10 22.90 -8.76
C SER A 2 -43.72 23.26 -8.20
N VAL A 3 -43.59 24.23 -7.30
CA VAL A 3 -42.28 24.72 -6.80
C VAL A 3 -41.71 23.85 -5.69
N ILE A 4 -42.57 23.21 -4.90
CA ILE A 4 -42.13 22.35 -3.77
C ILE A 4 -41.55 20.99 -4.26
N ALA A 5 -42.07 20.50 -5.40
CA ALA A 5 -41.58 19.25 -5.99
C ALA A 5 -40.14 19.39 -6.57
N CYS A 6 -39.79 20.58 -7.06
CA CYS A 6 -38.44 20.83 -7.62
C CYS A 6 -37.36 20.94 -6.54
N ALA A 7 -37.73 21.47 -5.34
CA ALA A 7 -36.77 21.56 -4.21
C ALA A 7 -36.41 20.19 -3.60
N LEU A 8 -37.34 19.24 -3.63
CA LEU A 8 -37.09 17.86 -3.13
C LEU A 8 -36.24 17.03 -4.10
N TYR A 9 -36.24 17.34 -5.38
CA TYR A 9 -35.39 16.68 -6.37
C TYR A 9 -33.94 17.15 -6.32
N MET A 10 -33.71 18.43 -5.97
CA MET A 10 -32.37 18.98 -5.86
C MET A 10 -31.58 18.45 -4.62
N THR A 11 -32.30 18.05 -3.57
CA THR A 11 -31.63 17.54 -2.36
C THR A 11 -31.20 16.07 -2.47
N LYS A 12 -31.80 15.28 -3.36
CA LYS A 12 -31.40 13.87 -3.60
C LYS A 12 -30.22 13.72 -4.56
N GLY A 13 -29.96 14.72 -5.41
CA GLY A 13 -28.85 14.70 -6.36
C GLY A 13 -27.48 15.07 -5.75
N PHE A 14 -27.48 15.83 -4.65
CA PHE A 14 -26.23 16.33 -4.05
C PHE A 14 -25.50 15.29 -3.18
N GLY A 15 -26.19 14.21 -2.79
CA GLY A 15 -25.60 13.12 -1.99
C GLY A 15 -24.85 12.05 -2.79
N LEU A 16 -25.09 11.98 -4.10
CA LEU A 16 -24.50 10.96 -4.98
C LEU A 16 -23.05 11.22 -5.37
N TRP A 17 -22.56 12.45 -5.21
CA TRP A 17 -21.19 12.82 -5.54
C TRP A 17 -20.21 12.65 -4.38
N LYS A 18 -20.68 12.39 -3.15
CA LYS A 18 -19.82 12.13 -1.99
C LYS A 18 -19.16 10.75 -2.00
N ASN A 19 -19.63 9.83 -2.83
CA ASN A 19 -19.06 8.50 -2.99
C ASN A 19 -18.52 8.23 -4.41
N ALA A 20 -18.49 9.21 -5.27
CA ALA A 20 -17.73 9.15 -6.52
C ALA A 20 -16.25 9.36 -6.21
N GLY A 21 -15.76 8.57 -5.45
CA GLY A 21 -14.75 7.69 -5.36
C GLY A 21 -13.33 8.22 -5.38
N SER A 22 -12.60 7.79 -4.43
CA SER A 22 -11.14 7.74 -4.47
C SER A 22 -10.63 6.53 -5.28
N GLY A 23 -11.48 5.68 -5.85
CA GLY A 23 -11.06 4.41 -6.44
C GLY A 23 -10.43 3.42 -5.44
N ILE A 24 -10.32 3.83 -4.18
CA ILE A 24 -9.72 3.03 -3.11
C ILE A 24 -10.76 2.05 -2.57
N GLU A 25 -10.49 0.76 -2.71
CA GLU A 25 -11.35 -0.30 -2.21
C GLU A 25 -11.03 -0.59 -0.74
N LYS A 26 -11.86 -0.11 0.19
CA LYS A 26 -11.64 -0.23 1.64
C LYS A 26 -11.47 -1.65 2.16
N ASN A 27 -11.96 -2.63 1.42
CA ASN A 27 -11.88 -4.05 1.80
C ASN A 27 -10.58 -4.73 1.37
N LYS A 28 -9.78 -4.06 0.55
CA LYS A 28 -8.52 -4.57 0.02
C LYS A 28 -7.33 -3.87 0.65
N TYR A 29 -6.18 -4.48 0.51
CA TYR A 29 -4.91 -3.80 0.74
C TYR A 29 -4.58 -2.89 -0.43
N GLN A 30 -3.96 -1.77 -0.14
CA GLN A 30 -3.42 -0.85 -1.14
C GLN A 30 -1.89 -0.86 -1.09
N ALA A 31 -1.28 -0.71 -2.25
CA ALA A 31 0.11 -0.30 -2.37
C ALA A 31 0.15 1.23 -2.47
N VAL A 32 0.89 1.87 -1.59
CA VAL A 32 1.05 3.32 -1.51
C VAL A 32 2.48 3.66 -1.88
N PHE A 33 2.66 4.35 -3.00
CA PHE A 33 3.96 4.74 -3.53
C PHE A 33 4.27 6.18 -3.12
N LEU A 34 5.36 6.35 -2.39
CA LEU A 34 5.77 7.66 -1.89
C LEU A 34 6.85 8.30 -2.75
N SER A 35 6.92 9.63 -2.70
CA SER A 35 7.88 10.45 -3.47
C SER A 35 9.35 10.14 -3.15
N ASN A 36 9.64 9.59 -1.96
CA ASN A 36 10.98 9.15 -1.56
C ASN A 36 11.37 7.74 -2.06
N GLY A 37 10.51 7.11 -2.90
CA GLY A 37 10.73 5.78 -3.45
C GLY A 37 10.31 4.62 -2.55
N GLN A 38 9.81 4.89 -1.35
CA GLN A 38 9.27 3.85 -0.47
C GLN A 38 7.88 3.40 -0.90
N VAL A 39 7.59 2.13 -0.70
CA VAL A 39 6.28 1.52 -0.96
C VAL A 39 5.82 0.82 0.31
N TYR A 40 4.62 1.18 0.75
CA TYR A 40 3.94 0.51 1.85
C TYR A 40 2.68 -0.18 1.36
N PHE A 41 2.37 -1.31 1.98
CA PHE A 41 1.15 -2.07 1.75
C PHE A 41 0.30 -2.02 3.02
N GLY A 42 -0.95 -1.68 2.91
CA GLY A 42 -1.83 -1.56 4.06
C GLY A 42 -3.24 -1.18 3.67
N LYS A 43 -4.06 -0.91 4.66
CA LYS A 43 -5.43 -0.41 4.47
C LYS A 43 -5.44 1.10 4.53
N LEU A 44 -5.59 1.73 3.37
CA LEU A 44 -5.54 3.17 3.23
C LEU A 44 -6.90 3.80 3.51
N ASN A 45 -6.88 4.88 4.29
CA ASN A 45 -8.04 5.70 4.55
C ASN A 45 -7.68 7.18 4.39
N MET A 46 -8.44 7.88 3.55
CA MET A 46 -8.28 9.31 3.37
C MET A 46 -9.01 10.04 4.50
N THR A 47 -8.25 10.59 5.43
CA THR A 47 -8.80 11.19 6.66
C THR A 47 -9.09 12.68 6.51
N GLY A 48 -8.50 13.34 5.50
CA GLY A 48 -8.68 14.77 5.25
C GLY A 48 -8.09 15.17 3.91
N ASN A 49 -8.02 16.47 3.68
CA ASN A 49 -7.52 16.99 2.40
C ASN A 49 -6.00 16.80 2.22
N LYS A 50 -5.25 16.70 3.33
CA LYS A 50 -3.79 16.62 3.31
C LYS A 50 -3.21 15.45 4.10
N THR A 51 -4.06 14.61 4.68
CA THR A 51 -3.62 13.49 5.50
C THR A 51 -4.37 12.23 5.11
N ALA A 52 -3.61 11.17 4.89
CA ALA A 52 -4.10 9.82 4.78
C ALA A 52 -3.56 8.99 5.95
N THR A 53 -4.33 8.00 6.39
CA THR A 53 -3.87 6.99 7.35
C THR A 53 -3.72 5.66 6.66
N LEU A 54 -2.66 4.95 6.98
CA LEU A 54 -2.44 3.58 6.55
C LEU A 54 -2.39 2.71 7.80
N ASP A 55 -3.19 1.67 7.83
CA ASP A 55 -3.31 0.69 8.90
C ASP A 55 -2.91 -0.70 8.40
N ASP A 56 -2.54 -1.60 9.32
CA ASP A 56 -2.13 -2.97 9.03
C ASP A 56 -1.02 -3.03 7.97
N ILE A 57 0.13 -2.46 8.34
CA ILE A 57 1.15 -2.03 7.40
C ILE A 57 2.24 -3.08 7.21
N TYR A 58 2.60 -3.28 5.95
CA TYR A 58 3.71 -4.12 5.50
C TYR A 58 4.59 -3.35 4.51
N TYR A 59 5.85 -3.73 4.41
CA TYR A 59 6.77 -3.24 3.40
C TYR A 59 7.72 -4.34 2.94
N LEU A 60 8.38 -4.14 1.80
CA LEU A 60 9.36 -5.08 1.28
C LEU A 60 10.76 -4.63 1.64
N GLN A 61 11.55 -5.55 2.17
CA GLN A 61 12.97 -5.39 2.41
C GLN A 61 13.76 -6.27 1.45
N VAL A 62 14.77 -5.69 0.82
CA VAL A 62 15.72 -6.42 -0.01
C VAL A 62 16.88 -6.87 0.85
N GLU A 63 17.01 -8.17 1.05
CA GLU A 63 18.19 -8.76 1.65
C GLU A 63 19.21 -9.08 0.56
N GLN A 64 20.37 -8.42 0.61
CA GLN A 64 21.50 -8.78 -0.22
C GLN A 64 22.16 -10.02 0.37
N VAL A 65 21.93 -11.18 -0.22
CA VAL A 65 22.68 -12.39 0.12
C VAL A 65 24.02 -12.29 -0.59
N GLN A 66 25.11 -12.13 0.17
CA GLN A 66 26.45 -12.21 -0.40
C GLN A 66 26.65 -13.61 -1.01
N PRO A 67 27.07 -13.68 -2.29
CA PRO A 67 27.33 -14.96 -2.92
C PRO A 67 28.52 -15.65 -2.20
N LYS A 68 28.26 -16.82 -1.66
CA LYS A 68 29.33 -17.75 -1.31
C LYS A 68 29.85 -18.35 -2.60
N THR A 69 31.02 -17.87 -3.06
CA THR A 69 31.88 -18.45 -4.11
C THR A 69 31.15 -18.90 -5.42
N ASP A 70 31.52 -18.22 -6.52
CA ASP A 70 31.46 -18.67 -7.94
C ASP A 70 30.12 -18.74 -8.68
N GLU A 71 29.02 -18.16 -8.20
CA GLU A 71 27.84 -17.98 -9.05
C GLU A 71 27.48 -16.50 -9.16
N THR A 72 27.57 -15.98 -10.40
CA THR A 72 27.28 -14.59 -10.82
C THR A 72 25.78 -14.22 -10.80
N THR A 73 24.99 -14.86 -9.97
CA THR A 73 23.58 -14.53 -9.77
C THR A 73 23.39 -13.89 -8.40
N SER A 74 23.33 -12.56 -8.36
CA SER A 74 22.89 -11.83 -7.17
C SER A 74 21.42 -12.15 -6.90
N ASN A 75 21.17 -13.14 -6.07
CA ASN A 75 19.83 -13.49 -5.59
C ASN A 75 19.38 -12.45 -4.55
N ASN A 76 18.82 -11.34 -5.01
CA ASN A 76 18.15 -10.40 -4.13
C ASN A 76 16.88 -11.07 -3.59
N LYS A 77 16.88 -11.38 -2.31
CA LYS A 77 15.73 -11.94 -1.62
C LYS A 77 14.83 -10.81 -1.14
N LEU A 78 13.60 -10.77 -1.62
CA LEU A 78 12.57 -9.85 -1.14
C LEU A 78 11.83 -10.50 0.03
N THR A 79 11.83 -9.82 1.18
CA THR A 79 11.14 -10.27 2.39
C THR A 79 10.05 -9.26 2.74
N LEU A 80 8.83 -9.75 2.98
CA LEU A 80 7.73 -8.93 3.46
C LEU A 80 7.88 -8.74 4.98
N ILE A 81 7.92 -7.49 5.42
CA ILE A 81 8.08 -7.11 6.83
C ILE A 81 6.79 -6.45 7.31
N LYS A 82 6.32 -6.86 8.49
CA LYS A 82 5.23 -6.20 9.20
C LYS A 82 5.79 -4.98 9.95
N LEU A 83 5.14 -3.82 9.83
CA LEU A 83 5.48 -2.64 10.63
C LEU A 83 5.24 -2.94 12.12
N GLY A 84 6.16 -2.49 12.97
CA GLY A 84 6.05 -2.62 14.43
C GLY A 84 7.25 -3.25 15.11
N ASN A 85 8.14 -3.91 14.36
CA ASN A 85 9.34 -4.57 14.91
C ASN A 85 10.62 -3.71 14.79
N GLU A 86 10.51 -2.48 14.33
CA GLU A 86 11.61 -1.55 14.24
C GLU A 86 12.08 -1.10 15.63
N ILE A 87 13.33 -0.62 15.73
CA ILE A 87 13.96 -0.22 17.00
C ILE A 87 13.13 0.83 17.75
N HIS A 88 12.44 1.73 17.01
CA HIS A 88 11.59 2.77 17.59
C HIS A 88 10.16 2.29 17.90
N SER A 89 9.86 0.99 17.66
CA SER A 89 8.59 0.33 17.99
C SER A 89 7.35 1.14 17.60
N PRO A 90 7.15 1.44 16.30
CA PRO A 90 6.01 2.22 15.88
C PRO A 90 4.70 1.44 16.08
N GLU A 91 3.61 2.18 16.28
CA GLU A 91 2.27 1.60 16.16
C GLU A 91 2.00 1.14 14.73
N ASP A 92 1.08 0.20 14.57
CA ASP A 92 0.65 -0.31 13.26
C ASP A 92 -0.29 0.67 12.55
N LYS A 93 0.13 1.93 12.53
CA LYS A 93 -0.56 3.04 11.88
C LYS A 93 0.43 4.14 11.52
N ILE A 94 0.38 4.59 10.28
CA ILE A 94 1.12 5.77 9.84
C ILE A 94 0.20 6.84 9.29
N TYR A 95 0.58 8.09 9.52
CA TYR A 95 -0.08 9.28 8.98
C TYR A 95 0.78 9.82 7.85
N ILE A 96 0.24 9.86 6.66
CA ILE A 96 0.95 10.23 5.43
C ILE A 96 0.43 11.57 4.96
N ASN A 97 1.35 12.52 4.69
CA ASN A 97 1.00 13.71 3.95
C ASN A 97 0.65 13.31 2.50
N THR A 98 -0.56 13.61 2.05
CA THR A 98 -1.04 13.23 0.72
C THR A 98 -0.22 13.84 -0.41
N ASP A 99 0.46 14.97 -0.18
CA ASP A 99 1.37 15.58 -1.15
C ASP A 99 2.61 14.70 -1.44
N GLN A 100 2.90 13.71 -0.58
CA GLN A 100 4.00 12.76 -0.74
C GLN A 100 3.58 11.45 -1.41
N ILE A 101 2.31 11.28 -1.72
CA ILE A 101 1.80 10.09 -2.42
C ILE A 101 1.87 10.33 -3.93
N LEU A 102 2.64 9.51 -4.64
CA LEU A 102 2.71 9.54 -6.09
C LEU A 102 1.49 8.89 -6.73
N PHE A 103 1.18 7.67 -6.30
CA PHE A 103 0.01 6.92 -6.73
C PHE A 103 -0.33 5.81 -5.75
N ILE A 104 -1.52 5.25 -5.90
CA ILE A 104 -2.09 4.21 -5.05
C ILE A 104 -2.65 3.13 -5.95
N GLU A 105 -2.42 1.86 -5.59
CA GLU A 105 -2.96 0.71 -6.30
C GLU A 105 -3.73 -0.18 -5.34
N ASN A 106 -4.93 -0.62 -5.70
CA ASN A 106 -5.63 -1.67 -4.98
C ASN A 106 -4.99 -3.01 -5.32
N LEU A 107 -4.62 -3.80 -4.31
CA LEU A 107 -4.07 -5.12 -4.53
C LEU A 107 -5.17 -6.12 -4.88
N LYS A 108 -4.89 -7.01 -5.81
CA LYS A 108 -5.74 -8.17 -6.07
C LYS A 108 -5.52 -9.22 -4.97
N ASP A 109 -6.59 -9.88 -4.54
CA ASP A 109 -6.54 -10.87 -3.46
C ASP A 109 -5.65 -12.08 -3.82
N GLU A 110 -5.54 -12.41 -5.11
CA GLU A 110 -4.67 -13.45 -5.67
C GLU A 110 -3.24 -12.96 -5.93
N GLY A 111 -2.95 -11.67 -5.71
CA GLY A 111 -1.62 -11.08 -5.90
C GLY A 111 -0.60 -11.61 -4.88
N LYS A 112 0.67 -11.73 -5.29
CA LYS A 112 1.74 -12.27 -4.44
C LYS A 112 1.87 -11.58 -3.08
N VAL A 113 1.76 -10.25 -3.04
CA VAL A 113 1.84 -9.47 -1.79
C VAL A 113 0.62 -9.76 -0.92
N ALA A 114 -0.60 -9.74 -1.47
CA ALA A 114 -1.82 -10.02 -0.71
C ALA A 114 -1.81 -11.45 -0.14
N GLN A 115 -1.33 -12.43 -0.92
CA GLN A 115 -1.15 -13.80 -0.45
C GLN A 115 -0.08 -13.92 0.64
N ALA A 116 1.03 -13.20 0.52
CA ALA A 116 2.06 -13.16 1.55
C ALA A 116 1.56 -12.52 2.85
N ILE A 117 0.77 -11.45 2.77
CA ILE A 117 0.12 -10.83 3.93
C ILE A 117 -0.83 -11.84 4.60
N LYS A 118 -1.67 -12.52 3.82
CA LYS A 118 -2.61 -13.52 4.32
C LYS A 118 -1.89 -14.67 5.02
N LYS A 119 -0.80 -15.14 4.43
CA LYS A 119 0.06 -16.17 5.04
C LYS A 119 0.65 -15.68 6.36
N TYR A 120 1.18 -14.46 6.41
CA TYR A 120 1.71 -13.85 7.62
C TYR A 120 0.66 -13.80 8.74
N GLN A 121 -0.58 -13.45 8.41
CA GLN A 121 -1.69 -13.36 9.37
C GLN A 121 -2.11 -14.73 9.92
N THR A 122 -2.00 -15.80 9.13
CA THR A 122 -2.40 -17.16 9.52
C THR A 122 -1.30 -17.94 10.22
N GLU A 123 -0.05 -17.75 9.82
CA GLU A 123 1.09 -18.57 10.28
C GLU A 123 2.04 -17.79 11.23
N GLY A 124 1.79 -16.50 11.43
CA GLY A 124 2.71 -15.62 12.18
C GLY A 124 3.93 -15.24 11.35
N ALA A 125 4.92 -14.59 12.00
CA ALA A 125 6.14 -14.07 11.37
C ALA A 125 7.12 -15.19 10.93
N THR A 126 6.65 -16.13 10.13
CA THR A 126 7.54 -17.08 9.45
C THR A 126 8.08 -16.39 8.21
N THR A 127 9.40 -16.26 8.11
CA THR A 127 10.14 -15.66 7.00
C THR A 127 9.64 -16.22 5.67
N THR A 128 8.78 -15.51 4.97
CA THR A 128 8.23 -15.98 3.70
C THR A 128 9.23 -15.68 2.61
N ASN A 129 10.09 -16.66 2.31
CA ASN A 129 10.97 -16.63 1.15
C ASN A 129 10.14 -16.75 -0.13
N THR A 130 9.59 -15.67 -0.60
CA THR A 130 9.01 -15.61 -1.94
C THR A 130 10.09 -15.12 -2.88
N ALA A 131 10.74 -16.04 -3.59
CA ALA A 131 11.58 -15.70 -4.73
C ALA A 131 10.69 -15.05 -5.79
N ALA A 132 10.63 -13.73 -5.79
CA ALA A 132 9.99 -12.97 -6.86
C ALA A 132 10.99 -12.82 -7.99
N THR A 133 10.76 -13.55 -9.09
CA THR A 133 11.40 -13.26 -10.36
C THR A 133 11.11 -11.81 -10.72
N THR A 134 12.15 -11.02 -10.80
CA THR A 134 12.14 -9.58 -11.05
C THR A 134 11.55 -9.29 -12.42
N SER A 135 10.30 -8.82 -12.46
CA SER A 135 9.85 -7.92 -13.51
C SER A 135 10.14 -6.51 -13.01
N ALA A 136 11.01 -5.82 -13.73
CA ALA A 136 11.56 -4.53 -13.36
C ALA A 136 10.49 -3.50 -12.97
N LEU A 137 10.55 -3.02 -11.73
CA LEU A 137 9.96 -1.74 -11.37
C LEU A 137 10.86 -0.63 -11.95
N PRO A 138 10.31 0.42 -12.55
CA PRO A 138 11.12 1.53 -13.03
C PRO A 138 11.78 2.23 -11.86
N GLN A 139 13.09 2.09 -11.78
CA GLN A 139 13.93 2.86 -10.86
C GLN A 139 13.96 4.31 -11.35
N VAL A 140 13.39 5.21 -10.58
CA VAL A 140 13.66 6.64 -10.76
C VAL A 140 15.04 6.89 -10.16
N GLN A 141 16.05 6.93 -11.00
CA GLN A 141 17.38 7.37 -10.61
C GLN A 141 17.33 8.88 -10.34
N ALA A 142 17.56 9.27 -9.09
CA ALA A 142 17.89 10.64 -8.76
C ALA A 142 19.29 10.93 -9.29
N THR A 143 19.38 11.74 -10.34
CA THR A 143 20.64 12.34 -10.80
C THR A 143 21.03 13.45 -9.81
N GLN A 144 22.21 13.33 -9.24
CA GLN A 144 22.90 14.43 -8.55
C GLN A 144 23.35 15.48 -9.55
#